data_d79b7a6599f72b70382f67f3480dedd3
#
_entry.id   d79b7a6599f72b70382f67f3480dedd3
#
_cell.length_a   1.000
_cell.length_b   1.000
_cell.length_c   1.000
_cell.angle_alpha   90.00
_cell.angle_beta   90.00
_cell.angle_gamma   90.00
#
_symmetry.space_group_name_H-M   'P 1'
#
loop_
_entity.id
_entity.type
_entity.pdbx_description
1 polymer ?
#
loop_
_entity_poly.entity_id
_entity_poly.type
_entity_poly.pdbx_seq_one_letter_code
_entity_poly.pdbx_strand_id
1 'polypeptide(L)'
;MRHDSSTPYYPQANGLVESINKVLVVMIRRIIGIHRSNWHNMLFSALWAYRTSMKTSTGFTPFQLVYGLEAVLPIECEIPSLQMAIELLPATSEEKKRLLYLAKLDETRRDAALAIETHAKRMKAQYDRNVTPRNFSEGDLVLLYDQANDKLGAGKFVPMWHGPYLVKRKLAKGAYELVDFDGESLGKP
;
A
#
# COMPACT_ATOMS: atom_id res chain seq x y z
N MET A 1 12.14 -8.80 -13.35
CA MET A 1 10.99 -8.09 -12.78
C MET A 1 9.94 -7.95 -13.86
N ARG A 2 8.70 -8.40 -13.64
CA ARG A 2 7.58 -8.10 -14.55
C ARG A 2 7.06 -6.71 -14.18
N HIS A 3 6.90 -5.85 -15.18
CA HIS A 3 6.26 -4.55 -15.05
C HIS A 3 4.80 -4.69 -15.45
N ASP A 4 3.91 -4.57 -14.48
CA ASP A 4 2.47 -4.50 -14.74
C ASP A 4 2.01 -3.07 -14.49
N SER A 5 1.34 -2.47 -15.47
CA SER A 5 0.74 -1.14 -15.36
C SER A 5 -0.76 -1.26 -15.08
N SER A 6 -1.28 -0.46 -14.15
CA SER A 6 -2.72 -0.33 -13.94
C SER A 6 -3.30 0.73 -14.87
N THR A 7 -4.57 0.58 -15.21
CA THR A 7 -5.28 1.61 -15.99
C THR A 7 -5.57 2.85 -15.11
N PRO A 8 -5.65 4.06 -15.69
CA PRO A 8 -6.00 5.29 -14.96
C PRO A 8 -7.35 5.21 -14.25
N TYR A 9 -8.28 4.41 -14.77
CA TYR A 9 -9.64 4.26 -14.25
C TYR A 9 -9.77 3.23 -13.11
N TYR A 10 -8.70 2.50 -12.78
CA TYR A 10 -8.69 1.56 -11.66
C TYR A 10 -7.47 1.77 -10.75
N PRO A 11 -7.39 2.92 -10.06
CA PRO A 11 -6.24 3.26 -9.20
C PRO A 11 -6.10 2.33 -8.00
N GLN A 12 -7.16 1.63 -7.60
CA GLN A 12 -7.15 0.68 -6.47
C GLN A 12 -6.15 -0.46 -6.67
N ALA A 13 -5.81 -0.81 -7.92
CA ALA A 13 -4.76 -1.79 -8.21
C ALA A 13 -3.39 -1.38 -7.64
N ASN A 14 -3.12 -0.07 -7.54
CA ASN A 14 -1.89 0.49 -6.99
C ASN A 14 -2.01 0.95 -5.53
N GLY A 15 -3.11 0.64 -4.86
CA GLY A 15 -3.41 1.14 -3.51
C GLY A 15 -2.31 0.84 -2.48
N LEU A 16 -1.61 -0.30 -2.60
CA LEU A 16 -0.48 -0.63 -1.74
C LEU A 16 0.70 0.32 -1.96
N VAL A 17 1.05 0.58 -3.21
CA VAL A 17 2.15 1.51 -3.58
C VAL A 17 1.82 2.93 -3.12
N GLU A 18 0.57 3.38 -3.34
CA GLU A 18 0.12 4.69 -2.90
C GLU A 18 0.19 4.86 -1.38
N SER A 19 -0.21 3.84 -0.62
CA SER A 19 -0.15 3.86 0.84
C SER A 19 1.29 3.94 1.35
N ILE A 20 2.21 3.17 0.76
CA ILE A 20 3.64 3.21 1.09
C ILE A 20 4.22 4.58 0.75
N ASN A 21 3.93 5.11 -0.44
CA ASN A 21 4.42 6.42 -0.87
C ASN A 21 3.92 7.55 0.06
N LYS A 22 2.67 7.51 0.50
CA LYS A 22 2.15 8.48 1.49
C LYS A 22 2.96 8.44 2.78
N VAL A 23 3.27 7.27 3.31
CA VAL A 23 4.08 7.13 4.53
C VAL A 23 5.50 7.65 4.31
N LEU A 24 6.15 7.29 3.20
CA LEU A 24 7.50 7.76 2.88
C LEU A 24 7.54 9.29 2.72
N VAL A 25 6.57 9.89 2.05
CA VAL A 25 6.47 11.35 1.91
C VAL A 25 6.34 12.03 3.28
N VAL A 26 5.53 11.47 4.19
CA VAL A 26 5.40 12.02 5.56
C VAL A 26 6.73 11.91 6.32
N MET A 27 7.42 10.78 6.24
CA MET A 27 8.73 10.58 6.87
C MET A 27 9.76 11.58 6.33
N ILE A 28 9.87 11.69 5.00
CA ILE A 28 10.77 12.62 4.33
C ILE A 28 10.47 14.06 4.77
N ARG A 29 9.21 14.48 4.76
CA ARG A 29 8.79 15.83 5.19
C ARG A 29 9.21 16.15 6.63
N ARG A 30 9.15 15.17 7.54
CA ARG A 30 9.59 15.35 8.94
C ARG A 30 11.10 15.51 9.07
N ILE A 31 11.87 14.79 8.24
CA ILE A 31 13.34 14.80 8.28
C ILE A 31 13.89 16.10 7.66
N ILE A 32 13.31 16.54 6.54
CA ILE A 32 13.85 17.68 5.78
C ILE A 32 13.58 19.03 6.46
N GLY A 33 12.52 19.14 7.29
CA GLY A 33 12.15 20.41 7.92
C GLY A 33 11.92 21.54 6.92
N ILE A 34 12.69 22.63 7.04
CA ILE A 34 12.56 23.85 6.23
C ILE A 34 13.23 23.73 4.85
N HIS A 35 14.31 22.94 4.73
CA HIS A 35 15.11 22.81 3.50
C HIS A 35 14.58 21.73 2.55
N ARG A 36 13.52 22.04 1.83
CA ARG A 36 12.80 21.07 0.94
C ARG A 36 13.61 20.56 -0.26
N SER A 37 14.70 21.23 -0.65
CA SER A 37 15.53 20.87 -1.81
C SER A 37 16.35 19.60 -1.62
N ASN A 38 16.69 19.23 -0.38
CA ASN A 38 17.61 18.15 -0.05
C ASN A 38 16.93 16.79 0.24
N TRP A 39 15.70 16.59 -0.20
CA TRP A 39 14.92 15.38 0.10
C TRP A 39 15.60 14.08 -0.38
N HIS A 40 16.31 14.14 -1.51
CA HIS A 40 17.00 12.99 -2.08
C HIS A 40 18.09 12.44 -1.17
N ASN A 41 18.80 13.31 -0.42
CA ASN A 41 19.82 12.89 0.54
C ASN A 41 19.22 12.16 1.75
N MET A 42 17.96 12.45 2.08
CA MET A 42 17.25 11.85 3.21
C MET A 42 16.47 10.59 2.86
N LEU A 43 16.44 10.22 1.57
CA LEU A 43 15.67 9.05 1.11
C LEU A 43 16.15 7.75 1.77
N PHE A 44 17.46 7.57 1.90
CA PHE A 44 18.03 6.39 2.58
C PHE A 44 17.58 6.28 4.03
N SER A 45 17.65 7.38 4.78
CA SER A 45 17.22 7.43 6.18
C SER A 45 15.72 7.16 6.32
N ALA A 46 14.90 7.71 5.41
CA ALA A 46 13.46 7.45 5.40
C ALA A 46 13.12 5.98 5.07
N LEU A 47 13.82 5.38 4.11
CA LEU A 47 13.67 3.97 3.76
C LEU A 47 14.12 3.06 4.91
N TRP A 48 15.21 3.40 5.58
CA TRP A 48 15.68 2.67 6.76
C TRP A 48 14.64 2.71 7.87
N ALA A 49 14.16 3.91 8.22
CA ALA A 49 13.11 4.08 9.21
C ALA A 49 11.83 3.31 8.83
N TYR A 50 11.44 3.30 7.54
CA TYR A 50 10.31 2.52 7.08
C TYR A 50 10.51 1.02 7.27
N ARG A 51 11.70 0.49 6.93
CA ARG A 51 12.03 -0.94 7.01
C ARG A 51 12.13 -1.46 8.44
N THR A 52 12.56 -0.59 9.36
CA THR A 52 12.76 -0.92 10.78
C THR A 52 11.55 -0.57 11.67
N SER A 53 10.54 0.11 11.12
CA SER A 53 9.30 0.39 11.85
C SER A 53 8.33 -0.79 11.79
N MET A 54 7.76 -1.14 12.94
CA MET A 54 6.71 -2.14 13.02
C MET A 54 5.46 -1.72 12.25
N LYS A 55 4.89 -2.64 11.48
CA LYS A 55 3.66 -2.41 10.71
C LYS A 55 2.46 -2.96 11.47
N THR A 56 1.45 -2.13 11.67
CA THR A 56 0.22 -2.51 12.36
C THR A 56 -0.53 -3.66 11.69
N SER A 57 -0.38 -3.81 10.37
CA SER A 57 -1.02 -4.87 9.59
C SER A 57 -0.39 -6.24 9.81
N THR A 58 0.92 -6.31 10.10
CA THR A 58 1.67 -7.57 10.26
C THR A 58 2.05 -7.84 11.71
N GLY A 59 2.21 -6.80 12.53
CA GLY A 59 2.80 -6.89 13.87
C GLY A 59 4.34 -7.04 13.87
N PHE A 60 4.97 -6.98 12.69
CA PHE A 60 6.41 -7.15 12.52
C PHE A 60 7.02 -6.01 11.72
N THR A 61 8.34 -5.86 11.80
CA THR A 61 9.08 -4.95 10.92
C THR A 61 9.34 -5.62 9.57
N PRO A 62 9.37 -4.88 8.45
CA PRO A 62 9.77 -5.44 7.16
C PRO A 62 11.18 -6.04 7.19
N PHE A 63 12.09 -5.46 7.98
CA PHE A 63 13.44 -5.97 8.15
C PHE A 63 13.45 -7.37 8.78
N GLN A 64 12.67 -7.54 9.86
CA GLN A 64 12.56 -8.82 10.56
C GLN A 64 11.98 -9.93 9.66
N LEU A 65 10.96 -9.59 8.83
CA LEU A 65 10.35 -10.56 7.91
C LEU A 65 11.28 -11.00 6.78
N VAL A 66 12.26 -10.17 6.42
CA VAL A 66 13.25 -10.49 5.37
C VAL A 66 14.44 -11.26 5.96
N TYR A 67 15.02 -10.75 7.05
CA TYR A 67 16.30 -11.23 7.58
C TYR A 67 16.15 -12.18 8.78
N GLY A 68 14.97 -12.24 9.40
CA GLY A 68 14.72 -13.06 10.59
C GLY A 68 15.21 -12.46 11.90
N LEU A 69 15.86 -11.31 11.83
CA LEU A 69 16.47 -10.61 12.96
C LEU A 69 15.90 -9.21 13.05
N GLU A 70 15.92 -8.61 14.22
CA GLU A 70 15.66 -7.20 14.40
C GLU A 70 16.85 -6.37 13.90
N ALA A 71 16.57 -5.18 13.35
CA ALA A 71 17.62 -4.28 12.93
C ALA A 71 18.26 -3.64 14.16
N VAL A 72 19.58 -3.66 14.21
CA VAL A 72 20.35 -2.92 15.22
C VAL A 72 20.33 -1.44 14.83
N LEU A 73 19.80 -0.60 15.71
CA LEU A 73 19.77 0.85 15.50
C LEU A 73 21.11 1.47 15.93
N PRO A 74 21.54 2.60 15.32
CA PRO A 74 22.78 3.27 15.71
C PRO A 74 22.88 3.58 17.20
N ILE A 75 21.76 3.94 17.84
CA ILE A 75 21.71 4.21 19.29
C ILE A 75 21.95 2.96 20.13
N GLU A 76 21.61 1.76 19.63
CA GLU A 76 21.86 0.49 20.33
C GLU A 76 23.33 0.09 20.27
N CYS A 77 24.08 0.60 19.27
CA CYS A 77 25.53 0.45 19.22
C CYS A 77 26.23 1.31 20.29
N GLU A 78 25.63 2.45 20.63
CA GLU A 78 26.18 3.35 21.67
C GLU A 78 25.75 2.94 23.08
N ILE A 79 24.50 2.46 23.20
CA ILE A 79 23.90 2.04 24.48
C ILE A 79 23.40 0.61 24.29
N PRO A 80 24.23 -0.41 24.64
CA PRO A 80 23.81 -1.81 24.50
C PRO A 80 22.53 -2.07 25.29
N SER A 81 21.47 -2.47 24.60
CA SER A 81 20.23 -2.89 25.25
C SER A 81 20.47 -4.19 26.02
N LEU A 82 19.68 -4.46 27.05
CA LEU A 82 19.72 -5.70 27.80
C LEU A 82 19.57 -6.91 26.87
N GLN A 83 18.77 -6.80 25.82
CA GLN A 83 18.56 -7.83 24.81
C GLN A 83 19.86 -8.13 24.04
N MET A 84 20.59 -7.09 23.63
CA MET A 84 21.89 -7.23 22.96
C MET A 84 22.94 -7.81 23.89
N ALA A 85 22.92 -7.43 25.17
CA ALA A 85 23.81 -8.00 26.18
C ALA A 85 23.55 -9.50 26.41
N ILE A 86 22.29 -9.93 26.36
CA ILE A 86 21.90 -11.35 26.46
C ILE A 86 22.32 -12.13 25.21
N GLU A 87 22.18 -11.55 24.02
CA GLU A 87 22.58 -12.17 22.74
C GLU A 87 24.10 -12.34 22.62
N LEU A 88 24.88 -11.48 23.25
CA LEU A 88 26.34 -11.53 23.30
C LEU A 88 26.88 -12.53 24.34
N LEU A 89 26.03 -13.18 25.15
CA LEU A 89 26.49 -14.21 26.09
C LEU A 89 27.01 -15.44 25.33
N PRO A 90 28.24 -15.92 25.68
CA PRO A 90 28.97 -16.92 24.91
C PRO A 90 28.43 -18.37 25.01
N ALA A 91 27.23 -18.55 25.57
CA ALA A 91 26.72 -19.89 25.89
C ALA A 91 26.22 -20.70 24.67
N THR A 92 26.08 -20.10 23.49
CA THR A 92 25.58 -20.84 22.30
C THR A 92 26.39 -20.44 21.07
N SER A 93 26.82 -21.44 20.26
CA SER A 93 27.53 -21.16 19.01
C SER A 93 26.66 -20.29 18.09
N GLU A 94 27.24 -19.31 17.43
CA GLU A 94 26.56 -18.38 16.50
C GLU A 94 25.79 -19.15 15.41
N GLU A 95 26.28 -20.28 14.96
CA GLU A 95 25.63 -21.17 13.98
C GLU A 95 24.30 -21.73 14.50
N LYS A 96 24.25 -22.17 15.76
CA LYS A 96 23.01 -22.67 16.37
C LYS A 96 21.99 -21.57 16.56
N LYS A 97 22.42 -20.38 16.98
CA LYS A 97 21.55 -19.22 17.06
C LYS A 97 20.95 -18.89 15.69
N ARG A 98 21.77 -18.84 14.64
CA ARG A 98 21.32 -18.57 13.27
C ARG A 98 20.31 -19.61 12.76
N LEU A 99 20.54 -20.89 13.02
CA LEU A 99 19.60 -21.96 12.65
C LEU A 99 18.25 -21.81 13.36
N LEU A 100 18.27 -21.49 14.65
CA LEU A 100 17.05 -21.23 15.42
C LEU A 100 16.28 -20.01 14.87
N TYR A 101 16.98 -18.92 14.52
CA TYR A 101 16.35 -17.77 13.90
C TYR A 101 15.74 -18.09 12.54
N LEU A 102 16.41 -18.86 11.71
CA LEU A 102 15.89 -19.29 10.41
C LEU A 102 14.68 -20.22 10.55
N ALA A 103 14.71 -21.15 11.50
CA ALA A 103 13.55 -22.01 11.78
C ALA A 103 12.33 -21.19 12.25
N LYS A 104 12.55 -20.20 13.10
CA LYS A 104 11.50 -19.31 13.59
C LYS A 104 11.00 -18.32 12.52
N LEU A 105 11.83 -18.00 11.52
CA LEU A 105 11.46 -17.03 10.48
C LEU A 105 10.25 -17.49 9.66
N ASP A 106 10.16 -18.78 9.34
CA ASP A 106 9.03 -19.31 8.56
C ASP A 106 7.71 -19.30 9.36
N GLU A 107 7.81 -19.49 10.68
CA GLU A 107 6.67 -19.32 11.59
C GLU A 107 6.24 -17.84 11.62
N THR A 108 7.18 -16.94 11.85
CA THR A 108 6.94 -15.48 11.86
C THR A 108 6.31 -15.00 10.55
N ARG A 109 6.75 -15.52 9.40
CA ARG A 109 6.16 -15.18 8.09
C ARG A 109 4.74 -15.70 7.93
N ARG A 110 4.45 -16.90 8.44
CA ARG A 110 3.07 -17.43 8.44
C ARG A 110 2.15 -16.61 9.31
N ASP A 111 2.61 -16.22 10.49
CA ASP A 111 1.83 -15.36 11.42
C ASP A 111 1.58 -13.99 10.81
N ALA A 112 2.58 -13.40 10.15
CA ALA A 112 2.42 -12.15 9.43
C ALA A 112 1.41 -12.27 8.27
N ALA A 113 1.45 -13.36 7.52
CA ALA A 113 0.50 -13.60 6.43
C ALA A 113 -0.94 -13.72 6.95
N LEU A 114 -1.15 -14.44 8.05
CA LEU A 114 -2.44 -14.57 8.72
C LEU A 114 -2.95 -13.22 9.27
N ALA A 115 -2.05 -12.42 9.83
CA ALA A 115 -2.36 -11.09 10.32
C ALA A 115 -2.80 -10.15 9.17
N ILE A 116 -2.10 -10.19 8.03
CA ILE A 116 -2.47 -9.43 6.83
C ILE A 116 -3.87 -9.83 6.33
N GLU A 117 -4.14 -11.13 6.24
CA GLU A 117 -5.43 -11.64 5.79
C GLU A 117 -6.56 -11.18 6.72
N THR A 118 -6.34 -11.29 8.03
CA THR A 118 -7.30 -10.87 9.05
C THR A 118 -7.55 -9.37 8.98
N HIS A 119 -6.49 -8.58 8.82
CA HIS A 119 -6.58 -7.13 8.67
C HIS A 119 -7.35 -6.75 7.39
N ALA A 120 -7.04 -7.41 6.26
CA ALA A 120 -7.74 -7.18 5.00
C ALA A 120 -9.25 -7.52 5.08
N LYS A 121 -9.61 -8.63 5.75
CA LYS A 121 -11.00 -9.00 5.99
C LYS A 121 -11.74 -7.95 6.85
N ARG A 122 -11.09 -7.44 7.90
CA ARG A 122 -11.67 -6.38 8.76
C ARG A 122 -11.88 -5.08 7.98
N MET A 123 -10.89 -4.66 7.20
CA MET A 123 -10.98 -3.45 6.38
C MET A 123 -12.07 -3.59 5.32
N LYS A 124 -12.16 -4.75 4.67
CA LYS A 124 -13.22 -5.03 3.71
C LYS A 124 -14.60 -4.98 4.36
N ALA A 125 -14.79 -5.64 5.50
CA ALA A 125 -16.04 -5.63 6.22
C ALA A 125 -16.46 -4.22 6.66
N GLN A 126 -15.51 -3.37 7.04
CA GLN A 126 -15.77 -1.98 7.38
C GLN A 126 -16.17 -1.16 6.14
N TYR A 127 -15.50 -1.38 5.02
CA TYR A 127 -15.84 -0.74 3.75
C TYR A 127 -17.23 -1.16 3.27
N ASP A 128 -17.52 -2.46 3.25
CA ASP A 128 -18.77 -3.03 2.76
C ASP A 128 -20.00 -2.55 3.57
N ARG A 129 -19.84 -2.19 4.85
CA ARG A 129 -20.91 -1.59 5.66
C ARG A 129 -21.40 -0.25 5.12
N ASN A 130 -20.55 0.50 4.47
CA ASN A 130 -20.84 1.85 3.96
C ASN A 130 -21.15 1.84 2.45
N VAL A 131 -21.01 0.69 1.79
CA VAL A 131 -21.25 0.57 0.36
C VAL A 131 -22.69 0.15 0.11
N THR A 132 -23.42 0.98 -0.60
CA THR A 132 -24.72 0.59 -1.17
C THR A 132 -24.46 -0.06 -2.54
N PRO A 133 -24.73 -1.37 -2.69
CA PRO A 133 -24.50 -2.02 -3.96
C PRO A 133 -25.44 -1.43 -5.02
N ARG A 134 -24.89 -0.88 -6.08
CA ARG A 134 -25.62 -0.42 -7.24
C ARG A 134 -25.35 -1.36 -8.40
N ASN A 135 -26.41 -1.83 -9.05
CA ASN A 135 -26.33 -2.62 -10.25
C ASN A 135 -27.04 -1.84 -11.36
N PHE A 136 -26.37 -1.73 -12.49
CA PHE A 136 -26.96 -1.18 -13.71
C PHE A 136 -27.25 -2.33 -14.66
N SER A 137 -28.36 -2.21 -15.38
CA SER A 137 -28.79 -3.13 -16.44
C SER A 137 -28.34 -2.61 -17.80
N GLU A 138 -28.28 -3.49 -18.78
CA GLU A 138 -28.04 -3.09 -20.17
C GLU A 138 -29.16 -2.15 -20.65
N GLY A 139 -28.80 -1.04 -21.24
CA GLY A 139 -29.70 0.04 -21.63
C GLY A 139 -29.95 1.13 -20.60
N ASP A 140 -29.43 1.00 -19.39
CA ASP A 140 -29.55 2.06 -18.39
C ASP A 140 -28.70 3.28 -18.78
N LEU A 141 -29.22 4.47 -18.49
CA LEU A 141 -28.50 5.73 -18.63
C LEU A 141 -27.66 6.02 -17.39
N VAL A 142 -26.39 6.26 -17.59
CA VAL A 142 -25.43 6.52 -16.51
C VAL A 142 -24.57 7.73 -16.77
N LEU A 143 -24.10 8.39 -15.71
CA LEU A 143 -23.10 9.42 -15.78
C LEU A 143 -21.74 8.85 -15.37
N LEU A 144 -20.71 9.22 -16.11
CA LEU A 144 -19.31 8.86 -15.80
C LEU A 144 -18.69 9.99 -14.97
N TYR A 145 -18.16 9.64 -13.79
CA TYR A 145 -17.42 10.58 -12.96
C TYR A 145 -15.93 10.59 -13.37
N ASP A 146 -15.41 11.76 -13.71
CA ASP A 146 -14.00 11.92 -14.09
C ASP A 146 -13.10 12.06 -12.86
N GLN A 147 -12.68 10.92 -12.33
CA GLN A 147 -11.79 10.86 -11.18
C GLN A 147 -10.36 11.34 -11.52
N ALA A 148 -9.95 11.32 -12.78
CA ALA A 148 -8.60 11.73 -13.19
C ALA A 148 -8.41 13.25 -13.06
N ASN A 149 -9.46 14.02 -13.26
CA ASN A 149 -9.47 15.49 -13.15
C ASN A 149 -9.93 16.00 -11.78
N ASP A 150 -10.27 15.10 -10.82
CA ASP A 150 -10.62 15.45 -9.44
C ASP A 150 -9.39 15.90 -8.64
N LYS A 151 -8.51 16.69 -9.24
CA LYS A 151 -7.40 17.35 -8.54
C LYS A 151 -7.86 18.71 -8.06
N LEU A 152 -7.77 18.93 -6.76
CA LEU A 152 -7.90 20.25 -6.14
C LEU A 152 -7.05 21.28 -6.93
N GLY A 153 -7.71 22.13 -7.74
CA GLY A 153 -7.06 23.16 -8.53
C GLY A 153 -7.23 23.05 -10.05
N ALA A 154 -7.70 21.94 -10.60
CA ALA A 154 -8.08 21.87 -12.00
C ALA A 154 -9.49 22.44 -12.16
N GLY A 155 -9.57 23.73 -12.49
CA GLY A 155 -10.78 24.42 -12.94
C GLY A 155 -12.03 24.20 -12.08
N LYS A 156 -12.26 25.06 -11.11
CA LYS A 156 -13.44 25.05 -10.19
C LYS A 156 -14.82 24.93 -10.89
N PHE A 157 -14.85 25.02 -12.21
CA PHE A 157 -16.05 25.02 -13.04
C PHE A 157 -16.06 23.94 -14.14
N VAL A 158 -15.08 23.01 -14.13
CA VAL A 158 -15.09 21.88 -15.07
C VAL A 158 -16.10 20.85 -14.56
N PRO A 159 -17.07 20.42 -15.39
CA PRO A 159 -18.02 19.41 -14.99
C PRO A 159 -17.28 18.08 -14.74
N MET A 160 -17.46 17.51 -13.54
CA MET A 160 -16.86 16.24 -13.14
C MET A 160 -17.67 15.02 -13.60
N TRP A 161 -18.90 15.25 -14.03
CA TRP A 161 -19.81 14.22 -14.53
C TRP A 161 -20.02 14.40 -16.03
N HIS A 162 -19.69 13.35 -16.77
CA HIS A 162 -19.83 13.32 -18.23
C HIS A 162 -20.97 12.36 -18.63
N GLY A 163 -21.62 12.63 -19.71
CA GLY A 163 -22.71 11.82 -20.25
C GLY A 163 -24.01 12.60 -20.42
N PRO A 164 -25.16 11.96 -20.49
CA PRO A 164 -25.40 10.55 -20.15
C PRO A 164 -24.89 9.56 -21.20
N TYR A 165 -24.47 8.37 -20.74
CA TYR A 165 -24.05 7.24 -21.57
C TYR A 165 -24.98 6.05 -21.38
N LEU A 166 -25.07 5.16 -22.38
CA LEU A 166 -25.82 3.92 -22.31
C LEU A 166 -24.92 2.78 -21.85
N VAL A 167 -25.39 1.96 -20.92
CA VAL A 167 -24.74 0.72 -20.54
C VAL A 167 -24.96 -0.31 -21.63
N LYS A 168 -23.91 -0.65 -22.39
CA LYS A 168 -23.95 -1.66 -23.43
C LYS A 168 -23.88 -3.06 -22.86
N ARG A 169 -22.98 -3.30 -21.92
CA ARG A 169 -22.74 -4.63 -21.36
C ARG A 169 -22.13 -4.54 -19.96
N LYS A 170 -22.56 -5.45 -19.08
CA LYS A 170 -21.94 -5.65 -17.77
C LYS A 170 -20.76 -6.60 -17.91
N LEU A 171 -19.59 -6.17 -17.46
CA LEU A 171 -18.36 -6.94 -17.42
C LEU A 171 -18.16 -7.59 -16.04
N ALA A 172 -17.12 -8.39 -15.90
CA ALA A 172 -16.76 -8.99 -14.62
C ALA A 172 -16.33 -7.92 -13.58
N LYS A 173 -16.49 -8.23 -12.31
CA LYS A 173 -16.07 -7.37 -11.17
C LYS A 173 -16.73 -5.99 -11.08
N GLY A 174 -17.95 -5.85 -11.63
CA GLY A 174 -18.69 -4.59 -11.50
C GLY A 174 -18.28 -3.49 -12.49
N ALA A 175 -17.50 -3.82 -13.52
CA ALA A 175 -17.21 -2.92 -14.62
C ALA A 175 -18.33 -2.95 -15.66
N TYR A 176 -18.50 -1.84 -16.38
CA TYR A 176 -19.53 -1.69 -17.41
C TYR A 176 -18.91 -1.13 -18.69
N GLU A 177 -19.33 -1.65 -19.83
CA GLU A 177 -19.00 -1.09 -21.12
C GLU A 177 -20.05 -0.02 -21.46
N LEU A 178 -19.58 1.21 -21.68
CA LEU A 178 -20.43 2.35 -21.97
C LEU A 178 -20.33 2.74 -23.45
N VAL A 179 -21.44 3.20 -24.00
CA VAL A 179 -21.51 3.74 -25.36
C VAL A 179 -22.24 5.10 -25.32
N ASP A 180 -21.91 5.95 -26.26
CA ASP A 180 -22.63 7.20 -26.48
C ASP A 180 -23.98 6.92 -27.18
N PHE A 181 -24.85 7.91 -27.23
CA PHE A 181 -26.15 7.82 -27.91
C PHE A 181 -26.04 7.42 -29.40
N ASP A 182 -24.92 7.77 -30.04
CA ASP A 182 -24.64 7.42 -31.44
C ASP A 182 -24.07 6.00 -31.60
N GLY A 183 -23.95 5.23 -30.50
CA GLY A 183 -23.46 3.85 -30.51
C GLY A 183 -21.94 3.73 -30.59
N GLU A 184 -21.23 4.85 -30.56
CA GLU A 184 -19.77 4.84 -30.49
C GLU A 184 -19.31 4.40 -29.11
N SER A 185 -18.39 3.41 -29.07
CA SER A 185 -17.78 3.02 -27.81
C SER A 185 -16.85 4.12 -27.33
N LEU A 186 -17.00 4.53 -26.07
CA LEU A 186 -15.98 5.32 -25.39
C LEU A 186 -14.64 4.61 -25.58
N GLY A 187 -13.71 5.27 -26.28
CA GLY A 187 -12.42 4.68 -26.64
C GLY A 187 -11.76 4.00 -25.43
N LYS A 188 -10.96 2.97 -25.70
CA LYS A 188 -10.27 2.24 -24.61
C LYS A 188 -9.61 3.21 -23.66
N PRO A 189 -9.80 2.97 -22.35
CA PRO A 189 -9.15 3.75 -21.31
C PRO A 189 -7.64 3.65 -21.38
#